data_a4f87997fb9e7bfbbf3c6b30d9a26312
#
_entry.id   a4f87997fb9e7bfbbf3c6b30d9a26312
#
_cell.length_a   1.000
_cell.length_b   1.000
_cell.length_c   1.000
_cell.angle_alpha   90.00
_cell.angle_beta   90.00
_cell.angle_gamma   90.00
#
_symmetry.space_group_name_H-M   'P 1'
#
loop_
_entity.id
_entity.type
_entity.pdbx_description
1 polymer ?
#
loop_
_entity_poly.entity_id
_entity_poly.type
_entity_poly.pdbx_seq_one_letter_code
_entity_poly.pdbx_strand_id
1 'polypeptide(L)'
;MRKTILSLFITSLAFAAHADEGMWMLTDLQKQNEVAMTELGLLIPVNQIYNPDGIALKDAVVHFGGGCTGEVISAEGLVLTNHH
;
A
#
# COMPACT_ATOMS: atom_id res chain seq x y z
N MET A 1 -3.41 19.71 40.28
CA MET A 1 -3.78 20.56 39.13
C MET A 1 -2.82 20.42 37.96
N ARG A 2 -1.50 20.62 38.14
CA ARG A 2 -0.54 20.48 37.03
C ARG A 2 -0.55 19.10 36.37
N LYS A 3 -0.61 18.04 37.14
CA LYS A 3 -0.63 16.66 36.63
C LYS A 3 -1.94 16.35 35.88
N THR A 4 -3.06 16.91 36.32
CA THR A 4 -4.36 16.73 35.67
C THR A 4 -4.42 17.47 34.34
N ILE A 5 -3.88 18.69 34.26
CA ILE A 5 -3.81 19.48 33.02
C ILE A 5 -2.89 18.79 32.01
N LEU A 6 -1.73 18.29 32.45
CA LEU A 6 -0.80 17.55 31.60
C LEU A 6 -1.44 16.27 31.04
N SER A 7 -2.15 15.52 31.89
CA SER A 7 -2.87 14.32 31.51
C SER A 7 -3.96 14.60 30.46
N LEU A 8 -4.72 15.69 30.64
CA LEU A 8 -5.74 16.12 29.69
C LEU A 8 -5.14 16.53 28.33
N PHE A 9 -4.00 17.21 28.35
CA PHE A 9 -3.28 17.62 27.14
C PHE A 9 -2.75 16.40 26.37
N ILE A 10 -2.14 15.42 27.04
CA ILE A 10 -1.65 14.19 26.42
C ILE A 10 -2.80 13.40 25.82
N THR A 11 -3.93 13.31 26.52
CA THR A 11 -5.12 12.59 26.04
C THR A 11 -5.71 13.27 24.78
N SER A 12 -5.74 14.60 24.75
CA SER A 12 -6.25 15.31 23.55
C SER A 12 -5.32 15.17 22.34
N LEU A 13 -4.02 15.09 22.54
CA LEU A 13 -3.05 14.77 21.48
C LEU A 13 -3.22 13.35 20.93
N ALA A 14 -3.54 12.39 21.79
CA ALA A 14 -3.81 11.02 21.37
C ALA A 14 -5.07 10.91 20.50
N PHE A 15 -6.11 11.69 20.78
CA PHE A 15 -7.31 11.76 19.93
C PHE A 15 -7.08 12.47 18.59
N ALA A 16 -6.08 13.34 18.50
CA ALA A 16 -5.68 13.98 17.25
C ALA A 16 -4.76 13.12 16.39
N ALA A 17 -4.24 12.01 16.92
CA ALA A 17 -3.41 11.08 16.17
C ALA A 17 -4.23 10.40 15.08
N HIS A 18 -3.71 10.43 13.86
CA HIS A 18 -4.36 9.91 12.68
C HIS A 18 -3.45 8.89 11.99
N ALA A 19 -4.00 7.75 11.64
CA ALA A 19 -3.29 6.71 10.91
C ALA A 19 -4.12 6.24 9.73
N ASP A 20 -3.48 6.05 8.59
CA ASP A 20 -4.14 5.50 7.42
C ASP A 20 -4.41 4.01 7.59
N GLU A 21 -5.47 3.54 6.96
CA GLU A 21 -5.76 2.11 6.86
C GLU A 21 -4.68 1.42 6.03
N GLY A 22 -4.32 0.20 6.41
CA GLY A 22 -3.40 -0.63 5.65
C GLY A 22 -4.10 -1.43 4.56
N MET A 23 -3.35 -2.00 3.64
CA MET A 23 -3.79 -3.01 2.66
C MET A 23 -5.04 -2.64 1.87
N TRP A 24 -4.95 -1.61 1.07
CA TRP A 24 -5.97 -1.26 0.09
C TRP A 24 -6.04 -2.30 -1.02
N MET A 25 -7.24 -2.63 -1.47
CA MET A 25 -7.44 -3.55 -2.59
C MET A 25 -6.99 -2.92 -3.90
N LEU A 26 -6.28 -3.68 -4.73
CA LEU A 26 -5.82 -3.18 -6.03
C LEU A 26 -6.96 -2.68 -6.91
N THR A 27 -8.10 -3.36 -6.88
CA THR A 27 -9.28 -2.98 -7.65
C THR A 27 -9.88 -1.64 -7.27
N ASP A 28 -9.56 -1.13 -6.08
CA ASP A 28 -10.09 0.13 -5.55
C ASP A 28 -9.14 1.32 -5.72
N LEU A 29 -7.91 1.11 -6.21
CA LEU A 29 -6.89 2.15 -6.24
C LEU A 29 -7.34 3.39 -7.01
N GLN A 30 -7.91 3.24 -8.21
CA GLN A 30 -8.38 4.35 -9.01
C GLN A 30 -9.63 5.01 -8.45
N LYS A 31 -10.51 4.22 -7.84
CA LYS A 31 -11.84 4.68 -7.42
C LYS A 31 -11.83 5.36 -6.07
N GLN A 32 -11.05 4.86 -5.12
CA GLN A 32 -11.15 5.25 -3.73
C GLN A 32 -9.85 5.76 -3.11
N ASN A 33 -8.71 5.30 -3.60
CA ASN A 33 -7.43 5.48 -2.91
C ASN A 33 -6.43 6.36 -3.65
N GLU A 34 -6.68 6.73 -4.91
CA GLU A 34 -5.73 7.50 -5.73
C GLU A 34 -5.35 8.82 -5.08
N VAL A 35 -6.32 9.58 -4.58
CA VAL A 35 -6.07 10.87 -3.93
C VAL A 35 -5.22 10.71 -2.67
N ALA A 36 -5.57 9.75 -1.82
CA ALA A 36 -4.83 9.48 -0.59
C ALA A 36 -3.39 9.05 -0.88
N MET A 37 -3.18 8.18 -1.87
CA MET A 37 -1.85 7.73 -2.27
C MET A 37 -1.00 8.88 -2.82
N THR A 38 -1.58 9.76 -3.62
CA THR A 38 -0.91 10.95 -4.15
C THR A 38 -0.51 11.91 -3.03
N GLU A 39 -1.39 12.15 -2.08
CA GLU A 39 -1.10 12.98 -0.90
C GLU A 39 0.01 12.39 -0.03
N LEU A 40 0.12 11.06 0.03
CA LEU A 40 1.19 10.36 0.74
C LEU A 40 2.52 10.32 -0.03
N GLY A 41 2.54 10.78 -1.26
CA GLY A 41 3.77 10.92 -2.04
C GLY A 41 3.90 10.01 -3.27
N LEU A 42 2.83 9.35 -3.69
CA LEU A 42 2.86 8.57 -4.93
C LEU A 42 3.06 9.49 -6.13
N LEU A 43 4.11 9.24 -6.91
CA LEU A 43 4.49 10.05 -8.07
C LEU A 43 4.07 9.44 -9.40
N ILE A 44 3.81 8.13 -9.43
CA ILE A 44 3.36 7.44 -10.64
C ILE A 44 1.82 7.37 -10.67
N PRO A 45 1.21 7.33 -11.87
CA PRO A 45 -0.23 7.08 -11.98
C PRO A 45 -0.61 5.70 -11.42
N VAL A 46 -1.76 5.58 -10.77
CA VAL A 46 -2.22 4.29 -10.22
C VAL A 46 -2.46 3.23 -11.29
N ASN A 47 -2.72 3.61 -12.54
CA ASN A 47 -2.86 2.65 -13.64
C ASN A 47 -1.54 1.96 -14.03
N GLN A 48 -0.39 2.45 -13.58
CA GLN A 48 0.88 1.75 -13.70
C GLN A 48 1.05 0.66 -12.62
N ILE A 49 0.29 0.74 -11.55
CA ILE A 49 0.26 -0.28 -10.49
C ILE A 49 -0.79 -1.34 -10.81
N TYR A 50 -1.99 -0.91 -11.10
CA TYR A 50 -3.12 -1.77 -11.46
C TYR A 50 -3.92 -1.15 -12.61
N ASN A 51 -4.08 -1.92 -13.70
CA ASN A 51 -4.90 -1.53 -14.84
C ASN A 51 -5.74 -2.73 -15.28
N PRO A 52 -7.08 -2.70 -15.12
CA PRO A 52 -7.94 -3.81 -15.53
C PRO A 52 -7.97 -4.01 -17.06
N ASP A 53 -7.64 -2.98 -17.84
CA ASP A 53 -7.71 -3.00 -19.30
C ASP A 53 -6.33 -3.15 -19.96
N GLY A 54 -5.25 -3.27 -19.19
CA GLY A 54 -3.90 -3.31 -19.75
C GLY A 54 -2.84 -3.83 -18.78
N ILE A 55 -1.60 -3.77 -19.21
CA ILE A 55 -0.44 -4.20 -18.44
C ILE A 55 -0.10 -3.16 -17.38
N ALA A 56 0.21 -3.62 -16.17
CA ALA A 56 0.64 -2.81 -15.05
C ALA A 56 1.59 -3.61 -14.14
N LEU A 57 2.09 -2.99 -13.09
CA LEU A 57 3.00 -3.65 -12.13
C LEU A 57 2.40 -4.94 -11.54
N LYS A 58 1.09 -5.00 -11.35
CA LYS A 58 0.39 -6.20 -10.85
C LYS A 58 0.68 -7.46 -11.66
N ASP A 59 0.97 -7.31 -12.96
CA ASP A 59 1.20 -8.44 -13.86
C ASP A 59 2.57 -9.09 -13.65
N ALA A 60 3.49 -8.39 -12.97
CA ALA A 60 4.78 -8.95 -12.56
C ALA A 60 4.70 -9.86 -11.32
N VAL A 61 3.61 -9.75 -10.56
CA VAL A 61 3.40 -10.57 -9.35
C VAL A 61 2.65 -11.83 -9.73
N VAL A 62 3.22 -12.99 -9.40
CA VAL A 62 2.71 -14.30 -9.83
C VAL A 62 2.50 -15.23 -8.65
N HIS A 63 1.57 -16.16 -8.82
CA HIS A 63 1.42 -17.30 -7.93
C HIS A 63 2.53 -18.32 -8.25
N PHE A 64 3.32 -18.65 -7.27
CA PHE A 64 4.52 -19.46 -7.46
C PHE A 64 4.53 -20.66 -6.51
N GLY A 65 4.84 -21.83 -7.05
CA GLY A 65 5.08 -23.03 -6.24
C GLY A 65 3.87 -23.55 -5.47
N GLY A 66 2.65 -23.27 -5.92
CA GLY A 66 1.44 -23.83 -5.32
C GLY A 66 0.89 -23.14 -4.08
N GLY A 67 1.48 -22.04 -3.64
CA GLY A 67 0.99 -21.29 -2.45
C GLY A 67 1.81 -20.07 -2.09
N CYS A 68 2.86 -19.81 -2.87
CA CYS A 68 3.77 -18.71 -2.64
C CYS A 68 3.55 -17.58 -3.65
N THR A 69 4.16 -16.45 -3.39
CA THR A 69 4.19 -15.31 -4.31
C THR A 69 5.61 -15.15 -4.87
N GLY A 70 5.70 -14.86 -6.15
CA GLY A 70 6.96 -14.51 -6.81
C GLY A 70 6.79 -13.26 -7.65
N GLU A 71 7.90 -12.65 -8.01
CA GLU A 71 7.93 -11.45 -8.85
C GLU A 71 8.84 -11.66 -10.05
N VAL A 72 8.33 -11.37 -11.24
CA VAL A 72 9.11 -11.34 -12.48
C VAL A 72 9.83 -10.00 -12.55
N ILE A 73 11.16 -10.01 -12.59
CA ILE A 73 11.99 -8.81 -12.52
C ILE A 73 12.85 -8.55 -13.75
N SER A 74 12.76 -9.41 -14.77
CA SER A 74 13.49 -9.20 -16.03
C SER A 74 12.67 -9.66 -17.23
N ALA A 75 13.03 -9.12 -18.39
CA ALA A 75 12.42 -9.52 -19.67
C ALA A 75 12.73 -10.99 -20.04
N GLU A 76 13.77 -11.56 -19.46
CA GLU A 76 14.19 -12.95 -19.69
C GLU A 76 13.54 -13.94 -18.72
N GLY A 77 12.62 -13.46 -17.87
CA GLY A 77 11.87 -14.33 -16.98
C GLY A 77 12.55 -14.64 -15.64
N LEU A 78 13.47 -13.77 -15.18
CA LEU A 78 14.02 -13.92 -13.84
C LEU A 78 12.96 -13.65 -12.79
N VAL A 79 12.78 -14.57 -11.85
CA VAL A 79 11.77 -14.51 -10.79
C VAL A 79 12.45 -14.46 -9.43
N LEU A 80 12.01 -13.54 -8.59
CA LEU A 80 12.35 -13.51 -7.16
C LEU A 80 11.22 -14.11 -6.33
N THR A 81 11.59 -14.84 -5.30
CA THR A 81 10.64 -15.36 -4.30
C THR A 81 11.38 -15.60 -2.98
N ASN A 82 10.64 -15.94 -1.95
CA ASN A 82 11.22 -16.31 -0.66
C ASN A 82 11.55 -17.80 -0.62
N HIS A 83 12.53 -18.16 0.23
CA HIS A 83 12.74 -19.54 0.61
C HIS A 83 11.70 -19.95 1.65
N HIS A 84 10.92 -20.94 1.32
CA HIS A 84 9.88 -21.49 2.21
C HIS A 84 10.27 -22.89 2.70
#